data_c15e58023a71d28d4c06c930bd235f97
#
_entry.id   c15e58023a71d28d4c06c930bd235f97
#
_cell.length_a   1.000
_cell.length_b   1.000
_cell.length_c   1.000
_cell.angle_alpha   90.00
_cell.angle_beta   90.00
_cell.angle_gamma   90.00
#
_symmetry.space_group_name_H-M   'P 1'
#
loop_
_entity.id
_entity.type
_entity.pdbx_description
1 polymer ?
#
loop_
_entity_poly.entity_id
_entity_poly.type
_entity_poly.pdbx_seq_one_letter_code
_entity_poly.pdbx_strand_id
1 'polypeptide(L)' 'SGVSWYYLDPGTGAMATGWVQVGSTWYYLSPADGAMHTGWLQEGGHWYYLQSGSGAMATGWLRIWGTWYHFADNGQLIS' A
#
# COMPACT_ATOMS: atom_id res chain seq x y z
N SER A 1 6.16 11.18 -17.00
CA SER A 1 5.32 10.03 -16.96
C SER A 1 6.14 8.78 -16.70
N GLY A 2 5.89 8.13 -15.65
CA GLY A 2 6.55 6.88 -15.33
C GLY A 2 5.70 5.69 -15.70
N VAL A 3 6.20 4.53 -15.35
CA VAL A 3 5.46 3.28 -15.48
C VAL A 3 4.75 3.05 -14.15
N SER A 4 3.44 2.85 -14.20
CA SER A 4 2.67 2.50 -13.02
C SER A 4 2.41 1.01 -13.00
N TRP A 5 2.43 0.44 -11.81
CA TRP A 5 2.14 -0.97 -11.62
C TRP A 5 0.65 -1.15 -11.35
N TYR A 6 0.07 -2.17 -11.99
CA TYR A 6 -1.34 -2.50 -11.83
C TYR A 6 -1.45 -3.97 -11.49
N TYR A 7 -2.54 -4.35 -10.84
CA TYR A 7 -2.82 -5.75 -10.54
C TYR A 7 -4.09 -6.17 -11.25
N LEU A 8 -3.99 -7.23 -12.04
CA LEU A 8 -5.15 -7.80 -12.71
C LEU A 8 -5.60 -9.04 -11.95
N ASP A 9 -6.91 -9.14 -11.70
CA ASP A 9 -7.49 -10.31 -11.06
C ASP A 9 -7.29 -11.52 -11.96
N PRO A 10 -6.61 -12.58 -11.50
CA PRO A 10 -6.35 -13.73 -12.35
C PRO A 10 -7.60 -14.50 -12.75
N GLY A 11 -8.70 -14.37 -12.00
CA GLY A 11 -9.94 -15.05 -12.31
C GLY A 11 -10.76 -14.36 -13.39
N THR A 12 -10.79 -13.03 -13.39
CA THR A 12 -11.64 -12.24 -14.28
C THR A 12 -10.85 -11.40 -15.26
N GLY A 13 -9.57 -11.15 -15.01
CA GLY A 13 -8.77 -10.22 -15.79
C GLY A 13 -9.07 -8.76 -15.49
N ALA A 14 -9.99 -8.49 -14.58
CA ALA A 14 -10.32 -7.11 -14.21
C ALA A 14 -9.19 -6.47 -13.41
N MET A 15 -9.01 -5.15 -13.59
CA MET A 15 -8.03 -4.41 -12.83
C MET A 15 -8.52 -4.24 -11.40
N ALA A 16 -7.68 -4.70 -10.45
CA ALA A 16 -8.02 -4.57 -9.04
C ALA A 16 -7.83 -3.13 -8.57
N THR A 17 -8.64 -2.71 -7.61
CA THR A 17 -8.51 -1.42 -6.94
C THR A 17 -8.63 -1.61 -5.44
N GLY A 18 -8.14 -0.65 -4.66
CA GLY A 18 -8.15 -0.73 -3.21
C GLY A 18 -7.08 -1.68 -2.71
N TRP A 19 -7.33 -2.28 -1.55
CA TRP A 19 -6.37 -3.18 -0.92
C TRP A 19 -6.34 -4.52 -1.62
N VAL A 20 -5.13 -4.98 -1.94
CA VAL A 20 -4.90 -6.28 -2.59
C VAL A 20 -3.79 -6.99 -1.86
N GLN A 21 -4.01 -8.26 -1.51
CA GLN A 21 -3.00 -9.10 -0.88
C GLN A 21 -2.41 -10.06 -1.91
N VAL A 22 -1.09 -10.02 -2.06
CA VAL A 22 -0.37 -10.95 -2.91
C VAL A 22 0.63 -11.69 -2.03
N GLY A 23 0.40 -12.98 -1.85
CA GLY A 23 1.16 -13.74 -0.86
C GLY A 23 0.85 -13.23 0.54
N SER A 24 1.85 -12.80 1.27
CA SER A 24 1.67 -12.22 2.61
C SER A 24 1.81 -10.70 2.61
N THR A 25 1.86 -10.08 1.45
CA THR A 25 2.12 -8.65 1.32
C THR A 25 0.87 -7.92 0.84
N TRP A 26 0.54 -6.82 1.49
CA TRP A 26 -0.59 -5.97 1.10
C TRP A 26 -0.12 -4.79 0.28
N TYR A 27 -0.89 -4.47 -0.75
CA TYR A 27 -0.66 -3.33 -1.62
C TYR A 27 -1.95 -2.53 -1.72
N TYR A 28 -1.83 -1.26 -2.06
CA TYR A 28 -3.01 -0.42 -2.28
C TYR A 28 -3.02 0.11 -3.71
N LEU A 29 -4.07 -0.20 -4.43
CA LEU A 29 -4.28 0.24 -5.81
C LEU A 29 -5.29 1.38 -5.79
N SER A 30 -4.94 2.49 -6.42
CA SER A 30 -5.79 3.68 -6.43
C SER A 30 -7.17 3.36 -6.98
N PRO A 31 -8.25 3.69 -6.26
CA PRO A 31 -9.61 3.44 -6.78
C PRO A 31 -9.92 4.23 -8.03
N ALA A 32 -9.22 5.32 -8.26
CA ALA A 32 -9.50 6.18 -9.41
C ALA A 32 -9.01 5.57 -10.72
N ASP A 33 -7.83 4.95 -10.71
CA ASP A 33 -7.20 4.47 -11.95
C ASP A 33 -6.53 3.11 -11.80
N GLY A 34 -6.54 2.51 -10.62
CA GLY A 34 -5.93 1.21 -10.37
C GLY A 34 -4.42 1.24 -10.24
N ALA A 35 -3.79 2.39 -10.27
CA ALA A 35 -2.34 2.49 -10.15
C ALA A 35 -1.89 2.18 -8.73
N MET A 36 -0.75 1.50 -8.60
CA MET A 36 -0.20 1.18 -7.27
C MET A 36 0.19 2.46 -6.54
N HIS A 37 -0.34 2.61 -5.32
CA HIS A 37 -0.03 3.75 -4.47
C HIS A 37 1.25 3.50 -3.69
N THR A 38 2.08 4.52 -3.57
CA THR A 38 3.25 4.50 -2.70
C THR A 38 3.25 5.74 -1.83
N GLY A 39 3.94 5.65 -0.68
CA GLY A 39 3.99 6.76 0.27
C GLY A 39 2.84 6.69 1.27
N TRP A 40 2.61 7.82 1.92
CA TRP A 40 1.58 7.91 2.95
C TRP A 40 0.19 7.81 2.34
N LEU A 41 -0.68 7.06 3.02
CA LEU A 41 -2.07 6.90 2.62
C LEU A 41 -2.96 7.07 3.84
N GLN A 42 -3.99 7.91 3.74
CA GLN A 42 -5.02 8.00 4.75
C GLN A 42 -6.30 7.38 4.23
N GLU A 43 -6.80 6.39 4.94
CA GLU A 43 -8.02 5.71 4.55
C GLU A 43 -8.78 5.27 5.79
N GLY A 44 -10.08 5.49 5.81
CA GLY A 44 -10.92 5.08 6.92
C GLY A 44 -10.54 5.72 8.25
N GLY A 45 -9.90 6.89 8.23
CA GLY A 45 -9.45 7.56 9.44
C GLY A 45 -8.12 7.07 9.98
N HIS A 46 -7.45 6.20 9.25
CA HIS A 46 -6.16 5.64 9.67
C HIS A 46 -5.08 5.95 8.65
N TRP A 47 -3.84 6.07 9.13
CA TRP A 47 -2.69 6.29 8.28
C TRP A 47 -1.95 4.99 8.00
N TYR A 48 -1.55 4.82 6.75
CA TYR A 48 -0.77 3.69 6.27
C TYR A 48 0.42 4.21 5.47
N TYR A 49 1.44 3.39 5.35
CA TYR A 49 2.57 3.75 4.50
C TYR A 49 2.88 2.61 3.55
N LEU A 50 2.85 2.91 2.25
CA LEU A 50 3.22 1.95 1.20
C LEU A 50 4.64 2.28 0.78
N GLN A 51 5.54 1.33 0.93
CA GLN A 51 6.97 1.57 0.72
C GLN A 51 7.25 1.93 -0.73
N SER A 52 8.06 2.98 -0.94
CA SER A 52 8.23 3.56 -2.26
C SER A 52 8.91 2.63 -3.26
N GLY A 53 9.75 1.73 -2.80
CA GLY A 53 10.46 0.81 -3.70
C GLY A 53 9.62 -0.33 -4.20
N SER A 54 8.72 -0.86 -3.35
CA SER A 54 7.96 -2.07 -3.64
C SER A 54 6.46 -1.87 -3.64
N GLY A 55 5.96 -0.81 -3.02
CA GLY A 55 4.54 -0.61 -2.79
C GLY A 55 3.99 -1.43 -1.63
N ALA A 56 4.83 -2.18 -0.93
CA ALA A 56 4.40 -3.04 0.15
C ALA A 56 3.93 -2.22 1.36
N MET A 57 2.82 -2.63 1.96
CA MET A 57 2.31 -2.00 3.17
C MET A 57 3.29 -2.19 4.32
N ALA A 58 3.64 -1.10 4.99
CA ALA A 58 4.55 -1.16 6.13
C ALA A 58 3.86 -1.74 7.35
N THR A 59 4.57 -2.57 8.09
CA THR A 59 4.15 -3.09 9.40
C THR A 59 5.35 -3.04 10.33
N GLY A 60 5.08 -3.01 11.65
CA GLY A 60 6.14 -2.93 12.64
C GLY A 60 6.82 -1.57 12.61
N TRP A 61 8.08 -1.54 13.03
CA TRP A 61 8.84 -0.32 13.08
C TRP A 61 9.48 -0.01 11.73
N LEU A 62 9.32 1.21 11.27
CA LEU A 62 9.92 1.66 10.01
C LEU A 62 10.42 3.09 10.15
N ARG A 63 11.64 3.33 9.72
CA ARG A 63 12.21 4.67 9.70
C ARG A 63 11.90 5.31 8.36
N ILE A 64 11.18 6.44 8.40
CA ILE A 64 10.78 7.17 7.21
C ILE A 64 11.30 8.59 7.33
N TRP A 65 12.19 8.99 6.41
CA TRP A 65 12.78 10.33 6.40
C TRP A 65 13.38 10.72 7.76
N GLY A 66 14.06 9.76 8.40
CA GLY A 66 14.75 10.00 9.66
C GLY A 66 13.90 9.87 10.90
N THR A 67 12.62 9.59 10.77
CA THR A 67 11.70 9.42 11.90
C THR A 67 11.20 7.99 11.98
N TRP A 68 11.22 7.44 13.19
CA TRP A 68 10.70 6.09 13.41
C TRP A 68 9.19 6.13 13.60
N TYR A 69 8.51 5.24 12.89
CA TYR A 69 7.06 5.06 13.00
C TYR A 69 6.76 3.62 13.33
N HIS A 70 5.72 3.41 14.10
CA HIS A 70 5.28 2.07 14.48
C HIS A 70 3.92 1.77 13.86
N PHE A 71 3.88 0.72 13.05
CA PHE A 71 2.65 0.29 12.37
C PHE A 71 2.18 -1.03 12.96
N ALA A 72 0.86 -1.17 13.12
CA ALA A 72 0.28 -2.42 13.58
C ALA A 72 0.41 -3.50 12.50
N ASP A 73 0.07 -4.72 12.85
CA ASP A 73 0.13 -5.84 11.91
C ASP A 73 -0.79 -5.64 10.71
N ASN A 74 -1.86 -4.87 10.88
CA ASN A 74 -2.78 -4.54 9.79
C ASN A 74 -2.37 -3.29 9.03
N GLY A 75 -1.20 -2.74 9.32
CA GLY A 75 -0.65 -1.59 8.62
C GLY A 75 -1.05 -0.23 9.17
N GLN A 76 -1.95 -0.18 10.13
CA GLN A 76 -2.38 1.11 10.70
C GLN A 76 -1.27 1.72 11.55
N LEU A 77 -1.04 3.02 11.36
CA LEU A 77 -0.05 3.75 12.15
C LEU A 77 -0.49 3.81 13.61
N ILE A 78 0.40 3.39 14.50
CA ILE A 78 0.14 3.42 15.94
C ILE A 78 0.71 4.70 16.55
N SER A 79 1.96 5.04 16.16
CA SER A 79 2.60 6.23 16.74
C SER A 79 3.68 6.80 15.82
#